data_4233157bd34b9c5e4849ec3eb72913e9
#
_entry.id   4233157bd34b9c5e4849ec3eb72913e9
#
_cell.length_a   1.000
_cell.length_b   1.000
_cell.length_c   1.000
_cell.angle_alpha   90.00
_cell.angle_beta   90.00
_cell.angle_gamma   90.00
#
_symmetry.space_group_name_H-M   'P 1'
#
loop_
_entity.id
_entity.type
_entity.pdbx_description
1 polymer ?
#
loop_
_entity_poly.entity_id
_entity_poly.type
_entity_poly.pdbx_seq_one_letter_code
_entity_poly.pdbx_strand_id
1 'polypeptide(L)'
;VEANEAAQEYFVSQLMTKEALAARKLLDGRNFSQADCQRFGCGYAPQGWDNLVRHLAGKGFTQQEMLDAGLARQGQRGVYDYFRGRVTWPIRDSTGRTLGFGARKLYEDDTINAKYINTPDTQLYRKTQVLYGIDLAKSAIVKKRQAVIVEGYTDVMAMHLAGIDTAGATCGTAFGVEHAKI
;
A
#
# COMPACT_ATOMS: atom_id res chain seq x y z
N VAL A 1 -5.14 13.08 2.26
CA VAL A 1 -5.14 12.46 0.92
C VAL A 1 -3.89 12.85 0.14
N GLU A 2 -3.62 14.15 -0.06
CA GLU A 2 -2.51 14.64 -0.88
C GLU A 2 -1.13 14.11 -0.47
N ALA A 3 -0.84 14.04 0.83
CA ALA A 3 0.40 13.44 1.33
C ALA A 3 0.52 11.96 0.94
N ASN A 4 -0.59 11.21 0.98
CA ASN A 4 -0.61 9.80 0.56
C ASN A 4 -0.39 9.66 -0.95
N GLU A 5 -0.95 10.55 -1.77
CA GLU A 5 -0.71 10.54 -3.23
C GLU A 5 0.76 10.84 -3.54
N ALA A 6 1.34 11.85 -2.88
CA ALA A 6 2.76 12.16 -3.03
C ALA A 6 3.67 11.01 -2.56
N ALA A 7 3.30 10.33 -1.48
CA ALA A 7 4.01 9.14 -1.00
C ALA A 7 3.92 7.99 -2.01
N GLN A 8 2.75 7.77 -2.62
CA GLN A 8 2.56 6.75 -3.65
C GLN A 8 3.44 7.00 -4.88
N GLU A 9 3.46 8.22 -5.37
CA GLU A 9 4.35 8.60 -6.48
C GLU A 9 5.82 8.33 -6.14
N TYR A 10 6.23 8.71 -4.92
CA TYR A 10 7.59 8.47 -4.44
C TYR A 10 7.91 6.98 -4.38
N PHE A 11 7.07 6.14 -3.76
CA PHE A 11 7.31 4.71 -3.66
C PHE A 11 7.37 4.03 -5.02
N VAL A 12 6.52 4.41 -5.96
CA VAL A 12 6.57 3.91 -7.34
C VAL A 12 7.91 4.28 -8.00
N SER A 13 8.35 5.51 -7.85
CA SER A 13 9.65 5.95 -8.41
C SER A 13 10.83 5.18 -7.80
N GLN A 14 10.75 4.83 -6.53
CA GLN A 14 11.82 4.12 -5.82
C GLN A 14 11.93 2.64 -6.22
N LEU A 15 10.88 2.03 -6.73
CA LEU A 15 10.91 0.63 -7.18
C LEU A 15 11.92 0.38 -8.29
N MET A 16 12.25 1.38 -9.08
CA MET A 16 13.19 1.28 -10.22
C MET A 16 14.64 1.60 -9.83
N THR A 17 14.91 1.93 -8.58
CA THR A 17 16.27 2.22 -8.11
C THR A 17 17.10 0.93 -7.91
N LYS A 18 18.42 1.08 -7.83
CA LYS A 18 19.31 -0.06 -7.54
C LYS A 18 19.03 -0.68 -6.17
N GLU A 19 18.71 0.14 -5.17
CA GLU A 19 18.36 -0.31 -3.82
C GLU A 19 17.15 -1.25 -3.82
N ALA A 20 16.19 -1.05 -4.73
CA ALA A 20 14.95 -1.80 -4.79
C ALA A 20 15.07 -3.17 -5.50
N LEU A 21 16.27 -3.66 -5.77
CA LEU A 21 16.45 -4.95 -6.47
C LEU A 21 15.72 -6.10 -5.77
N ALA A 22 15.78 -6.17 -4.43
CA ALA A 22 15.10 -7.21 -3.67
C ALA A 22 13.57 -7.15 -3.84
N ALA A 23 13.01 -5.94 -3.91
CA ALA A 23 11.59 -5.74 -4.19
C ALA A 23 11.19 -6.23 -5.58
N ARG A 24 11.98 -5.86 -6.60
CA ARG A 24 11.72 -6.32 -7.98
C ARG A 24 11.85 -7.84 -8.10
N LYS A 25 12.84 -8.45 -7.45
CA LYS A 25 13.00 -9.92 -7.44
C LYS A 25 11.82 -10.63 -6.80
N LEU A 26 11.27 -10.08 -5.71
CA LEU A 26 10.10 -10.65 -5.05
C LEU A 26 8.90 -10.62 -5.98
N LEU A 27 8.63 -9.49 -6.64
CA LEU A 27 7.49 -9.34 -7.55
C LEU A 27 7.64 -10.20 -8.80
N ASP A 28 8.84 -10.24 -9.38
CA ASP A 28 9.17 -11.10 -10.53
C ASP A 28 9.05 -12.58 -10.19
N GLY A 29 9.52 -12.99 -9.01
CA GLY A 29 9.40 -14.36 -8.51
C GLY A 29 7.97 -14.83 -8.30
N ARG A 30 7.00 -13.91 -8.23
CA ARG A 30 5.56 -14.18 -8.20
C ARG A 30 4.90 -14.02 -9.56
N ASN A 31 5.68 -13.90 -10.62
CA ASN A 31 5.24 -13.74 -12.01
C ASN A 31 4.49 -12.43 -12.30
N PHE A 32 4.78 -11.38 -11.55
CA PHE A 32 4.26 -10.04 -11.85
C PHE A 32 5.24 -9.28 -12.74
N SER A 33 4.80 -8.91 -13.93
CA SER A 33 5.57 -8.09 -14.86
C SER A 33 5.66 -6.64 -14.39
N GLN A 34 6.51 -5.84 -15.03
CA GLN A 34 6.57 -4.40 -14.77
C GLN A 34 5.21 -3.74 -15.05
N ALA A 35 4.52 -4.13 -16.12
CA ALA A 35 3.19 -3.61 -16.43
C ALA A 35 2.16 -3.98 -15.35
N ASP A 36 2.23 -5.21 -14.82
CA ASP A 36 1.38 -5.63 -13.70
C ASP A 36 1.63 -4.79 -12.46
N CYS A 37 2.90 -4.56 -12.11
CA CYS A 37 3.28 -3.73 -10.98
C CYS A 37 2.78 -2.28 -11.14
N GLN A 38 2.85 -1.72 -12.32
CA GLN A 38 2.31 -0.39 -12.62
C GLN A 38 0.79 -0.35 -12.46
N ARG A 39 0.08 -1.35 -12.98
CA ARG A 39 -1.38 -1.46 -12.86
C ARG A 39 -1.86 -1.45 -11.42
N PHE A 40 -1.15 -2.16 -10.54
CA PHE A 40 -1.52 -2.29 -9.12
C PHE A 40 -0.82 -1.27 -8.22
N GLY A 41 0.02 -0.40 -8.78
CA GLY A 41 0.70 0.65 -8.05
C GLY A 41 1.78 0.16 -7.09
N CYS A 42 2.41 -0.98 -7.38
CA CYS A 42 3.49 -1.51 -6.54
C CYS A 42 4.62 -0.49 -6.43
N GLY A 43 5.15 -0.34 -5.23
CA GLY A 43 6.23 0.58 -4.92
C GLY A 43 7.26 -0.03 -3.97
N TYR A 44 8.23 0.78 -3.63
CA TYR A 44 9.28 0.43 -2.68
C TYR A 44 9.51 1.58 -1.70
N ALA A 45 9.40 1.27 -0.42
CA ALA A 45 9.80 2.19 0.65
C ALA A 45 11.29 1.95 0.96
N PRO A 46 12.17 2.93 0.72
CA PRO A 46 13.60 2.76 0.93
C PRO A 46 13.97 2.41 2.37
N GLN A 47 15.09 1.72 2.53
CA GLN A 47 15.74 1.57 3.83
C GLN A 47 16.22 2.93 4.34
N GLY A 48 16.49 3.04 5.62
CA GLY A 48 16.84 4.30 6.27
C GLY A 48 15.67 4.84 7.07
N TRP A 49 15.85 5.99 7.71
CA TRP A 49 14.92 6.46 8.73
C TRP A 49 13.96 7.54 8.25
N ASP A 50 14.36 8.38 7.30
CA ASP A 50 13.64 9.62 6.98
C ASP A 50 13.58 9.96 5.48
N ASN A 51 13.72 8.98 4.61
CA ASN A 51 13.73 9.21 3.16
C ASN A 51 12.42 9.84 2.68
N LEU A 52 11.28 9.25 3.05
CA LEU A 52 9.97 9.78 2.67
C LEU A 52 9.69 11.12 3.37
N VAL A 53 10.01 11.21 4.66
CA VAL A 53 9.82 12.45 5.43
C VAL A 53 10.54 13.61 4.75
N ARG A 54 11.79 13.44 4.36
CA ARG A 54 12.55 14.48 3.64
C ARG A 54 11.96 14.80 2.26
N HIS A 55 11.54 13.77 1.54
CA HIS A 55 10.91 13.95 0.23
C HIS A 55 9.61 14.78 0.33
N LEU A 56 8.74 14.43 1.27
CA LEU A 56 7.47 15.13 1.48
C LEU A 56 7.69 16.56 2.02
N ALA A 57 8.67 16.75 2.91
CA ALA A 57 9.04 18.10 3.38
C ALA A 57 9.49 18.98 2.21
N GLY A 58 10.28 18.44 1.28
CA GLY A 58 10.68 19.13 0.06
C GLY A 58 9.52 19.50 -0.86
N LYS A 59 8.39 18.80 -0.76
CA LYS A 59 7.14 19.13 -1.47
C LYS A 59 6.22 20.08 -0.71
N GLY A 60 6.61 20.51 0.49
CA GLY A 60 5.84 21.46 1.29
C GLY A 60 4.89 20.83 2.31
N PHE A 61 4.89 19.52 2.49
CA PHE A 61 4.10 18.86 3.53
C PHE A 61 4.73 19.07 4.90
N THR A 62 3.88 19.29 5.90
CA THR A 62 4.32 19.42 7.29
C THR A 62 4.52 18.05 7.94
N GLN A 63 5.31 18.00 9.02
CA GLN A 63 5.47 16.78 9.81
C GLN A 63 4.12 16.31 10.38
N GLN A 64 3.26 17.23 10.81
CA GLN A 64 1.94 16.89 11.32
C GLN A 64 1.08 16.21 10.26
N GLU A 65 1.09 16.68 9.04
CA GLU A 65 0.39 16.04 7.92
C GLU A 65 0.89 14.61 7.67
N MET A 66 2.21 14.39 7.77
CA MET A 66 2.81 13.05 7.64
C MET A 66 2.40 12.12 8.78
N LEU A 67 2.38 12.62 10.02
CA LEU A 67 1.94 11.88 11.19
C LEU A 67 0.44 11.53 11.10
N ASP A 68 -0.39 12.49 10.73
CA ASP A 68 -1.85 12.31 10.61
C ASP A 68 -2.21 11.33 9.50
N ALA A 69 -1.41 11.27 8.44
CA ALA A 69 -1.58 10.31 7.35
C ALA A 69 -1.07 8.90 7.69
N GLY A 70 -0.38 8.72 8.82
CA GLY A 70 0.22 7.45 9.20
C GLY A 70 1.48 7.09 8.40
N LEU A 71 2.06 8.04 7.66
CA LEU A 71 3.27 7.86 6.86
C LEU A 71 4.55 7.96 7.69
N ALA A 72 4.47 8.60 8.84
CA ALA A 72 5.59 8.85 9.75
C ALA A 72 5.19 8.63 11.19
N ARG A 73 6.19 8.43 12.03
CA ARG A 73 6.07 8.28 13.48
C ARG A 73 6.96 9.29 14.20
N GLN A 74 6.51 9.70 15.38
CA GLN A 74 7.33 10.52 16.28
C GLN A 74 8.30 9.64 17.06
N GLY A 75 9.59 9.85 16.86
CA GLY A 75 10.65 9.21 17.62
C GLY A 75 11.34 10.18 18.60
N GLN A 76 12.30 9.67 19.38
CA GLN A 76 13.10 10.49 20.30
C GLN A 76 14.00 11.49 19.57
N ARG A 77 14.46 11.15 18.36
CA ARG A 77 15.36 11.97 17.54
C ARG A 77 14.64 12.76 16.44
N GLY A 78 13.32 12.74 16.43
CA GLY A 78 12.49 13.40 15.44
C GLY A 78 11.54 12.45 14.73
N VAL A 79 10.90 12.95 13.68
CA VAL A 79 9.94 12.19 12.87
C VAL A 79 10.68 11.28 11.91
N TYR A 80 10.22 10.04 11.80
CA TYR A 80 10.84 9.02 10.93
C TYR A 80 9.77 8.27 10.10
N ASP A 81 10.21 7.65 9.00
CA ASP A 81 9.35 6.90 8.08
C ASP A 81 8.72 5.68 8.76
N TYR A 82 7.41 5.51 8.60
CA TYR A 82 6.72 4.32 9.09
C TYR A 82 7.06 3.08 8.25
N PHE A 83 7.06 3.21 6.92
CA PHE A 83 7.43 2.13 6.01
C PHE A 83 8.90 2.25 5.61
N ARG A 84 9.68 1.18 5.81
CA ARG A 84 11.13 1.17 5.55
C ARG A 84 11.57 -0.20 5.03
N GLY A 85 12.28 -0.23 3.89
CA GLY A 85 12.80 -1.45 3.31
C GLY A 85 11.72 -2.48 2.96
N ARG A 86 10.61 -2.04 2.39
CA ARG A 86 9.45 -2.89 2.09
C ARG A 86 8.88 -2.63 0.70
N VAL A 87 8.31 -3.67 0.10
CA VAL A 87 7.40 -3.50 -1.04
C VAL A 87 6.12 -2.86 -0.53
N THR A 88 5.58 -1.89 -1.27
CA THR A 88 4.34 -1.18 -0.90
C THR A 88 3.24 -1.38 -1.93
N TRP A 89 2.00 -1.43 -1.45
CA TRP A 89 0.78 -1.39 -2.25
C TRP A 89 -0.11 -0.26 -1.75
N PRO A 90 -0.65 0.59 -2.64
CA PRO A 90 -1.57 1.63 -2.23
C PRO A 90 -2.94 1.03 -1.90
N ILE A 91 -3.53 1.45 -0.81
CA ILE A 91 -4.90 1.13 -0.44
C ILE A 91 -5.76 2.34 -0.79
N ARG A 92 -6.66 2.17 -1.76
CA ARG A 92 -7.46 3.25 -2.33
C ARG A 92 -8.94 3.08 -2.00
N ASP A 93 -9.65 4.19 -1.94
CA ASP A 93 -11.11 4.14 -1.90
C ASP A 93 -11.70 3.82 -3.28
N SER A 94 -13.01 3.69 -3.36
CA SER A 94 -13.71 3.37 -4.61
C SER A 94 -13.60 4.44 -5.70
N THR A 95 -13.11 5.62 -5.37
CA THR A 95 -12.85 6.71 -6.33
C THR A 95 -11.38 6.79 -6.77
N GLY A 96 -10.53 5.91 -6.25
CA GLY A 96 -9.11 5.82 -6.59
C GLY A 96 -8.18 6.69 -5.74
N ARG A 97 -8.68 7.35 -4.68
CA ARG A 97 -7.85 8.14 -3.78
C ARG A 97 -7.08 7.25 -2.83
N THR A 98 -5.78 7.50 -2.66
CA THR A 98 -4.92 6.73 -1.77
C THR A 98 -5.18 7.11 -0.31
N LEU A 99 -5.65 6.15 0.48
CA LEU A 99 -5.96 6.32 1.90
C LEU A 99 -4.84 5.84 2.81
N GLY A 100 -4.03 4.92 2.34
CA GLY A 100 -2.95 4.31 3.10
C GLY A 100 -2.22 3.28 2.27
N PHE A 101 -1.41 2.45 2.94
CA PHE A 101 -0.54 1.47 2.28
C PHE A 101 -0.51 0.15 3.05
N GLY A 102 -0.34 -0.94 2.30
CA GLY A 102 0.18 -2.18 2.83
C GLY A 102 1.65 -2.33 2.43
N ALA A 103 2.43 -3.02 3.24
CA ALA A 103 3.86 -3.19 2.99
C ALA A 103 4.37 -4.55 3.43
N ARG A 104 5.17 -5.18 2.57
CA ARG A 104 5.75 -6.49 2.81
C ARG A 104 7.24 -6.41 3.11
N LYS A 105 7.64 -7.08 4.16
CA LYS A 105 9.04 -7.24 4.59
C LYS A 105 9.90 -7.86 3.47
N LEU A 106 11.10 -7.34 3.32
CA LEU A 106 12.10 -7.81 2.35
C LEU A 106 13.40 -8.30 3.01
N TYR A 107 13.77 -7.70 4.15
CA TYR A 107 15.07 -7.89 4.76
C TYR A 107 14.94 -8.50 6.16
N GLU A 108 15.88 -9.36 6.52
CA GLU A 108 15.91 -10.02 7.83
C GLU A 108 16.19 -9.04 8.98
N ASP A 109 16.91 -7.95 8.71
CA ASP A 109 17.23 -6.90 9.69
C ASP A 109 16.14 -5.83 9.86
N ASP A 110 14.97 -6.05 9.26
CA ASP A 110 13.80 -5.17 9.48
C ASP A 110 13.43 -5.15 10.96
N THR A 111 13.31 -3.96 11.53
CA THR A 111 12.98 -3.79 12.95
C THR A 111 11.57 -4.24 13.29
N ILE A 112 10.68 -4.33 12.30
CA ILE A 112 9.32 -4.87 12.44
C ILE A 112 9.31 -6.29 11.90
N ASN A 113 9.13 -7.26 12.78
CA ASN A 113 9.21 -8.68 12.40
C ASN A 113 8.02 -9.15 11.56
N ALA A 114 6.88 -8.49 11.65
CA ALA A 114 5.68 -8.86 10.88
C ALA A 114 5.96 -8.83 9.37
N LYS A 115 5.56 -9.89 8.68
CA LYS A 115 5.74 -10.03 7.22
C LYS A 115 5.00 -8.93 6.45
N TYR A 116 3.78 -8.61 6.89
CA TYR A 116 2.97 -7.51 6.34
C TYR A 116 2.60 -6.53 7.44
N ILE A 117 2.70 -5.24 7.11
CA ILE A 117 2.18 -4.14 7.92
C ILE A 117 1.31 -3.24 7.05
N ASN A 118 0.36 -2.57 7.66
CA ASN A 118 -0.52 -1.63 7.00
C ASN A 118 -0.42 -0.27 7.68
N THR A 119 -0.87 0.78 7.01
CA THR A 119 -1.08 2.08 7.64
C THR A 119 -1.85 1.88 8.95
N PRO A 120 -1.42 2.48 10.07
CA PRO A 120 -2.22 2.45 11.30
C PRO A 120 -3.54 3.22 11.10
N ASP A 121 -4.53 2.95 11.92
CA ASP A 121 -5.81 3.66 11.85
C ASP A 121 -5.59 5.18 11.96
N THR A 122 -6.17 5.92 11.03
CA THR A 122 -6.16 7.38 10.94
C THR A 122 -7.57 7.89 10.72
N GLN A 123 -7.74 9.20 10.56
CA GLN A 123 -9.04 9.75 10.18
C GLN A 123 -9.51 9.28 8.80
N LEU A 124 -8.57 9.00 7.90
CA LEU A 124 -8.86 8.57 6.52
C LEU A 124 -8.83 7.06 6.34
N TYR A 125 -8.03 6.37 7.12
CA TYR A 125 -7.80 4.93 6.99
C TYR A 125 -8.29 4.20 8.23
N ARG A 126 -9.30 3.36 8.05
CA ARG A 126 -9.79 2.41 9.06
C ARG A 126 -9.86 1.03 8.44
N LYS A 127 -9.09 0.08 8.95
CA LYS A 127 -8.98 -1.27 8.39
C LYS A 127 -10.32 -2.01 8.21
N THR A 128 -11.33 -1.64 8.99
CA THR A 128 -12.69 -2.20 8.88
C THR A 128 -13.52 -1.54 7.78
N GLN A 129 -13.05 -0.45 7.19
CA GLN A 129 -13.77 0.36 6.20
C GLN A 129 -13.00 0.51 4.87
N VAL A 130 -11.99 -0.32 4.64
CA VAL A 130 -11.20 -0.32 3.41
C VAL A 130 -11.09 -1.73 2.84
N LEU A 131 -11.02 -1.80 1.50
CA LEU A 131 -10.75 -3.03 0.76
C LEU A 131 -9.66 -2.73 -0.28
N TYR A 132 -8.54 -3.45 -0.20
CA TYR A 132 -7.53 -3.35 -1.24
C TYR A 132 -8.08 -3.82 -2.58
N GLY A 133 -7.88 -3.03 -3.62
CA GLY A 133 -8.32 -3.34 -4.97
C GLY A 133 -9.74 -2.94 -5.32
N ILE A 134 -10.51 -2.32 -4.39
CA ILE A 134 -11.89 -1.91 -4.65
C ILE A 134 -11.99 -0.89 -5.80
N ASP A 135 -11.02 -0.01 -5.94
CA ASP A 135 -10.94 0.95 -7.05
C ASP A 135 -10.90 0.25 -8.41
N LEU A 136 -10.22 -0.90 -8.50
CA LEU A 136 -10.12 -1.70 -9.72
C LEU A 136 -11.33 -2.65 -9.90
N ALA A 137 -11.91 -3.13 -8.81
CA ALA A 137 -12.94 -4.19 -8.84
C ALA A 137 -14.37 -3.66 -8.87
N LYS A 138 -14.63 -2.45 -8.40
CA LYS A 138 -15.98 -1.93 -8.16
C LYS A 138 -16.91 -2.04 -9.38
N SER A 139 -16.45 -1.63 -10.55
CA SER A 139 -17.25 -1.67 -11.78
C SER A 139 -17.66 -3.10 -12.14
N ALA A 140 -16.72 -4.05 -12.05
CA ALA A 140 -16.99 -5.46 -12.31
C ALA A 140 -17.92 -6.07 -11.24
N ILE A 141 -17.74 -5.70 -9.98
CA ILE A 141 -18.61 -6.16 -8.88
C ILE A 141 -20.06 -5.75 -9.14
N VAL A 142 -20.29 -4.48 -9.48
CA VAL A 142 -21.62 -3.96 -9.77
C VAL A 142 -22.24 -4.69 -10.97
N LYS A 143 -21.48 -4.83 -12.06
CA LYS A 143 -21.92 -5.48 -13.29
C LYS A 143 -22.25 -6.96 -13.11
N LYS A 144 -21.37 -7.68 -12.42
CA LYS A 144 -21.50 -9.14 -12.22
C LYS A 144 -22.31 -9.49 -10.98
N ARG A 145 -22.60 -8.52 -10.12
CA ARG A 145 -23.29 -8.71 -8.83
C ARG A 145 -22.60 -9.77 -7.95
N GLN A 146 -21.27 -9.77 -8.01
CA GLN A 146 -20.44 -10.72 -7.26
C GLN A 146 -19.15 -10.02 -6.83
N ALA A 147 -18.75 -10.23 -5.59
CA ALA A 147 -17.44 -9.85 -5.08
C ALA A 147 -16.70 -11.09 -4.59
N VAL A 148 -15.40 -11.15 -4.88
CA VAL A 148 -14.50 -12.20 -4.40
C VAL A 148 -13.56 -11.56 -3.37
N ILE A 149 -13.60 -12.05 -2.14
CA ILE A 149 -12.76 -11.54 -1.05
C ILE A 149 -11.63 -12.55 -0.81
N VAL A 150 -10.40 -12.05 -0.90
CA VAL A 150 -9.18 -12.81 -0.63
C VAL A 150 -8.39 -12.16 0.50
N GLU A 151 -7.31 -12.80 0.97
CA GLU A 151 -6.61 -12.35 2.19
C GLU A 151 -5.55 -11.29 1.93
N GLY A 152 -4.83 -11.36 0.81
CA GLY A 152 -3.61 -10.57 0.61
C GLY A 152 -3.56 -9.78 -0.69
N TYR A 153 -2.60 -8.84 -0.75
CA TYR A 153 -2.35 -7.97 -1.90
C TYR A 153 -1.99 -8.76 -3.16
N THR A 154 -1.08 -9.71 -3.03
CA THR A 154 -0.65 -10.55 -4.15
C THR A 154 -1.74 -11.50 -4.63
N ASP A 155 -2.65 -11.91 -3.75
CA ASP A 155 -3.82 -12.71 -4.13
C ASP A 155 -4.78 -11.90 -5.00
N VAL A 156 -5.01 -10.64 -4.67
CA VAL A 156 -5.82 -9.72 -5.50
C VAL A 156 -5.18 -9.56 -6.87
N MET A 157 -3.87 -9.31 -6.92
CA MET A 157 -3.14 -9.19 -8.18
C MET A 157 -3.29 -10.45 -9.03
N ALA A 158 -3.07 -11.62 -8.45
CA ALA A 158 -3.18 -12.91 -9.13
C ALA A 158 -4.60 -13.15 -9.66
N MET A 159 -5.62 -12.83 -8.88
CA MET A 159 -7.03 -12.96 -9.28
C MET A 159 -7.35 -12.08 -10.49
N HIS A 160 -6.99 -10.78 -10.44
CA HIS A 160 -7.23 -9.86 -11.55
C HIS A 160 -6.50 -10.30 -12.83
N LEU A 161 -5.25 -10.76 -12.70
CA LEU A 161 -4.47 -11.27 -13.83
C LEU A 161 -5.04 -12.57 -14.43
N ALA A 162 -5.74 -13.36 -13.62
CA ALA A 162 -6.46 -14.55 -14.06
C ALA A 162 -7.87 -14.25 -14.61
N GLY A 163 -8.25 -12.97 -14.72
CA GLY A 163 -9.55 -12.54 -15.23
C GLY A 163 -10.66 -12.46 -14.17
N ILE A 164 -10.34 -12.64 -12.90
CA ILE A 164 -11.30 -12.49 -11.79
C ILE A 164 -11.20 -11.05 -11.26
N ASP A 165 -11.79 -10.14 -11.99
CA ASP A 165 -11.70 -8.69 -11.78
C ASP A 165 -12.64 -8.16 -10.67
N THR A 166 -13.33 -9.05 -9.98
CA THR A 166 -14.19 -8.74 -8.83
C THR A 166 -13.48 -8.95 -7.48
N ALA A 167 -12.18 -9.22 -7.50
CA ALA A 167 -11.41 -9.55 -6.30
C ALA A 167 -10.97 -8.30 -5.54
N GLY A 168 -11.11 -8.36 -4.23
CA GLY A 168 -10.57 -7.39 -3.26
C GLY A 168 -10.13 -8.10 -1.99
N ALA A 169 -9.35 -7.43 -1.15
CA ALA A 169 -8.85 -7.99 0.09
C ALA A 169 -9.07 -7.07 1.28
N THR A 170 -9.32 -7.67 2.44
CA THR A 170 -9.27 -6.96 3.72
C THR A 170 -7.81 -6.67 4.09
N CYS A 171 -7.60 -5.57 4.83
CA CYS A 171 -6.25 -5.10 5.16
C CYS A 171 -5.92 -5.44 6.62
N GLY A 172 -5.51 -6.70 6.86
CA GLY A 172 -5.10 -7.16 8.19
C GLY A 172 -6.23 -7.36 9.19
N THR A 173 -7.46 -7.59 8.71
CA THR A 173 -8.62 -7.88 9.56
C THR A 173 -9.58 -8.85 8.88
N ALA A 174 -10.46 -9.48 9.64
CA ALA A 174 -11.52 -10.32 9.09
C ALA A 174 -12.53 -9.48 8.29
N PHE A 175 -13.11 -10.11 7.27
CA PHE A 175 -14.20 -9.49 6.52
C PHE A 175 -15.44 -9.30 7.40
N GLY A 176 -15.95 -8.09 7.47
CA GLY A 176 -17.06 -7.71 8.32
C GLY A 176 -18.16 -6.92 7.60
N VAL A 177 -19.19 -6.56 8.35
CA VAL A 177 -20.36 -5.84 7.82
C VAL A 177 -19.98 -4.50 7.18
N GLU A 178 -19.03 -3.78 7.77
CA GLU A 178 -18.61 -2.47 7.23
C GLU A 178 -17.92 -2.64 5.87
N HIS A 179 -17.16 -3.72 5.67
CA HIS A 179 -16.58 -4.04 4.36
C HIS A 179 -17.67 -4.33 3.31
N ALA A 180 -18.74 -5.00 3.71
CA ALA A 180 -19.84 -5.33 2.82
C ALA A 180 -20.65 -4.10 2.35
N LYS A 181 -20.51 -2.97 3.03
CA LYS A 181 -21.18 -1.70 2.68
C LYS A 181 -20.43 -0.86 1.65
N ILE A 182 -19.17 -1.20 1.38
CA ILE A 182 -18.32 -0.49 0.44
C ILE A 182 -18.79 -0.75 -1.00
#